data_b9c9b4f9232e79a74eee43b269f37b44
#
_entry.id   b9c9b4f9232e79a74eee43b269f37b44
#
_cell.length_a   1.000
_cell.length_b   1.000
_cell.length_c   1.000
_cell.angle_alpha   90.00
_cell.angle_beta   90.00
_cell.angle_gamma   90.00
#
_symmetry.space_group_name_H-M   'P 1'
#
loop_
_entity.id
_entity.type
_entity.pdbx_description
1 polymer ?
#
loop_
_entity_poly.entity_id
_entity_poly.type
_entity_poly.pdbx_seq_one_letter_code
_entity_poly.pdbx_strand_id
1 'polypeptide(L)'
;MNYLQEIISTLTENGVDFIICGGVALVLHGIERMTMDLDLSVNLDEKNLKKFLRAMKALNLVPRAPVPADSILDEEKRRMMKEEKNALVFTFIDTANPYRQVDVFITDDISY
;
A
#
# COMPACT_ATOMS: atom_id res chain seq x y z
N MET A 1 19.64 1.14 5.79
CA MET A 1 18.25 0.70 5.90
C MET A 1 17.80 0.19 4.53
N ASN A 2 17.25 -1.03 4.47
CA ASN A 2 16.75 -1.52 3.19
C ASN A 2 15.37 -0.91 2.90
N TYR A 3 14.88 -1.13 1.69
CA TYR A 3 13.63 -0.52 1.23
C TYR A 3 12.43 -0.92 2.09
N LEU A 4 12.34 -2.19 2.48
CA LEU A 4 11.23 -2.67 3.30
C LEU A 4 11.24 -2.01 4.69
N GLN A 5 12.42 -1.89 5.28
CA GLN A 5 12.56 -1.19 6.57
C GLN A 5 12.18 0.28 6.44
N GLU A 6 12.54 0.91 5.33
CA GLU A 6 12.18 2.30 5.08
C GLU A 6 10.65 2.49 4.99
N ILE A 7 9.96 1.60 4.28
CA ILE A 7 8.49 1.66 4.19
C ILE A 7 7.87 1.48 5.56
N ILE A 8 8.28 0.45 6.29
CA ILE A 8 7.72 0.15 7.61
C ILE A 8 7.95 1.30 8.58
N SER A 9 9.15 1.86 8.59
CA SER A 9 9.48 3.00 9.44
C SER A 9 8.61 4.21 9.09
N THR A 10 8.44 4.50 7.81
CA THR A 10 7.67 5.65 7.37
C THR A 10 6.20 5.51 7.74
N LEU A 11 5.63 4.31 7.56
CA LEU A 11 4.25 4.04 7.97
C LEU A 11 4.09 4.23 9.48
N THR A 12 5.02 3.69 10.25
CA THR A 12 4.98 3.79 11.72
C THR A 12 5.12 5.23 12.19
N GLU A 13 6.05 5.97 11.60
CA GLU A 13 6.27 7.38 11.94
C GLU A 13 5.06 8.26 11.63
N ASN A 14 4.28 7.90 10.62
CA ASN A 14 3.06 8.61 10.27
C ASN A 14 1.84 8.15 11.07
N GLY A 15 2.02 7.18 11.95
CA GLY A 15 0.94 6.69 12.81
C GLY A 15 -0.10 5.87 12.09
N VAL A 16 0.27 5.20 11.01
CA VAL A 16 -0.65 4.38 10.23
C VAL A 16 -0.97 3.06 10.94
N ASP A 17 -2.25 2.72 11.00
CA ASP A 17 -2.68 1.39 11.45
C ASP A 17 -2.63 0.45 10.26
N PHE A 18 -1.71 -0.52 10.30
CA PHE A 18 -1.50 -1.42 9.18
C PHE A 18 -1.06 -2.80 9.63
N ILE A 19 -1.28 -3.78 8.75
CA ILE A 19 -0.78 -5.15 8.90
C ILE A 19 -0.10 -5.53 7.59
N ILE A 20 1.06 -6.15 7.70
CA ILE A 20 1.77 -6.68 6.54
C ILE A 20 1.20 -8.06 6.23
N CYS A 21 0.69 -8.24 5.00
CA CYS A 21 -0.01 -9.46 4.61
C CYS A 21 0.86 -10.47 3.87
N GLY A 22 1.87 -10.00 3.14
CA GLY A 22 2.72 -10.90 2.37
C GLY A 22 3.98 -10.21 1.89
N GLY A 23 4.80 -10.90 1.10
CA GLY A 23 6.04 -10.38 0.55
C GLY A 23 7.20 -10.38 1.52
N VAL A 24 7.02 -9.79 2.68
CA VAL A 24 8.06 -9.71 3.72
C VAL A 24 8.51 -11.09 4.18
N ALA A 25 7.58 -12.05 4.22
CA ALA A 25 7.90 -13.41 4.65
C ALA A 25 9.01 -14.03 3.79
N LEU A 26 8.99 -13.76 2.48
CA LEU A 26 10.02 -14.27 1.57
C LEU A 26 11.39 -13.67 1.89
N VAL A 27 11.44 -12.39 2.22
CA VAL A 27 12.68 -11.72 2.60
C VAL A 27 13.23 -12.28 3.91
N LEU A 28 12.33 -12.52 4.88
CA LEU A 28 12.72 -13.05 6.18
C LEU A 28 13.29 -14.47 6.09
N HIS A 29 12.86 -15.22 5.08
CA HIS A 29 13.39 -16.58 4.84
C HIS A 29 14.68 -16.56 4.01
N GLY A 30 15.24 -15.39 3.74
CA GLY A 30 16.50 -15.27 3.03
C GLY A 30 16.42 -15.49 1.54
N ILE A 31 15.23 -15.50 0.98
CA ILE A 31 15.03 -15.64 -0.45
C ILE A 31 15.23 -14.29 -1.10
N GLU A 32 16.27 -14.14 -1.88
CA GLU A 32 16.50 -12.91 -2.61
C GLU A 32 15.53 -12.82 -3.79
N ARG A 33 14.76 -11.76 -3.82
CA ARG A 33 13.84 -11.49 -4.89
C ARG A 33 14.12 -10.12 -5.49
N MET A 34 14.00 -10.05 -6.79
CA MET A 34 14.15 -8.79 -7.50
C MET A 34 12.98 -7.86 -7.22
N THR A 35 11.80 -8.41 -6.92
CA THR A 35 10.62 -7.63 -6.63
C THR A 35 10.56 -7.29 -5.14
N MET A 36 10.17 -6.06 -4.87
CA MET A 36 9.99 -5.56 -3.51
C MET A 36 8.52 -5.25 -3.28
N ASP A 37 7.67 -6.26 -3.52
CA ASP A 37 6.23 -6.13 -3.35
C ASP A 37 5.88 -6.28 -1.88
N LEU A 38 5.15 -5.31 -1.37
CA LEU A 38 4.67 -5.31 -0.01
C LEU A 38 3.15 -5.22 -0.02
N ASP A 39 2.49 -6.24 0.53
CA ASP A 39 1.04 -6.27 0.62
C ASP A 39 0.60 -5.80 2.01
N LEU A 40 -0.22 -4.76 2.05
CA LEU A 40 -0.69 -4.18 3.30
C LEU A 40 -2.20 -4.21 3.41
N SER A 41 -2.69 -4.51 4.61
CA SER A 41 -4.06 -4.22 5.00
C SER A 41 -4.01 -3.04 5.97
N VAL A 42 -4.84 -2.03 5.75
CA VAL A 42 -4.88 -0.84 6.60
C VAL A 42 -6.30 -0.60 7.07
N ASN A 43 -6.44 0.08 8.20
CA ASN A 43 -7.75 0.57 8.62
C ASN A 43 -8.24 1.56 7.58
N LEU A 44 -9.42 1.32 7.03
CA LEU A 44 -9.95 2.11 5.91
C LEU A 44 -10.71 3.37 6.34
N ASP A 45 -10.62 3.78 7.60
CA ASP A 45 -11.20 5.06 7.97
C ASP A 45 -10.42 6.21 7.32
N GLU A 46 -11.10 7.32 7.10
CA GLU A 46 -10.54 8.46 6.38
C GLU A 46 -9.26 8.99 7.04
N LYS A 47 -9.26 9.08 8.37
CA LYS A 47 -8.12 9.61 9.10
C LYS A 47 -6.87 8.75 8.90
N ASN A 48 -7.03 7.44 8.97
CA ASN A 48 -5.92 6.51 8.79
C ASN A 48 -5.44 6.51 7.33
N LEU A 49 -6.36 6.54 6.38
CA LEU A 49 -6.01 6.59 4.97
C LEU A 49 -5.25 7.87 4.61
N LYS A 50 -5.58 9.00 5.22
CA LYS A 50 -4.83 10.24 5.03
C LYS A 50 -3.40 10.10 5.54
N LYS A 51 -3.21 9.43 6.66
CA LYS A 51 -1.87 9.15 7.20
C LYS A 51 -1.10 8.22 6.27
N PHE A 52 -1.77 7.20 5.74
CA PHE A 52 -1.19 6.27 4.78
C PHE A 52 -0.73 7.03 3.52
N LEU A 53 -1.55 7.90 2.98
CA LEU A 53 -1.21 8.68 1.79
C LEU A 53 -0.02 9.62 2.04
N ARG A 54 0.08 10.19 3.23
CA ARG A 54 1.26 11.00 3.60
C ARG A 54 2.52 10.15 3.59
N ALA A 55 2.44 8.93 4.09
CA ALA A 55 3.57 8.01 4.08
C ALA A 55 3.99 7.66 2.64
N MET A 56 3.03 7.38 1.76
CA MET A 56 3.31 7.10 0.36
C MET A 56 3.99 8.28 -0.32
N LYS A 57 3.51 9.49 -0.05
CA LYS A 57 4.11 10.71 -0.61
C LYS A 57 5.54 10.89 -0.12
N ALA A 58 5.78 10.66 1.18
CA ALA A 58 7.12 10.78 1.76
C ALA A 58 8.10 9.77 1.13
N LEU A 59 7.60 8.63 0.69
CA LEU A 59 8.39 7.59 0.05
C LEU A 59 8.51 7.78 -1.47
N ASN A 60 7.89 8.83 -2.02
CA ASN A 60 7.83 9.10 -3.47
C ASN A 60 7.14 7.97 -4.24
N LEU A 61 6.15 7.34 -3.62
CA LEU A 61 5.34 6.31 -4.24
C LEU A 61 4.05 6.93 -4.77
N VAL A 62 3.70 6.58 -5.99
CA VAL A 62 2.53 7.12 -6.69
C VAL A 62 1.65 5.98 -7.19
N PRO A 63 0.35 6.24 -7.42
CA PRO A 63 -0.54 5.20 -7.96
C PRO A 63 -0.04 4.70 -9.32
N ARG A 64 -0.10 3.38 -9.50
CA ARG A 64 0.18 2.78 -10.81
C ARG A 64 -0.94 3.12 -11.80
N ALA A 65 -2.20 3.08 -11.33
CA ALA A 65 -3.33 3.40 -12.17
C ALA A 65 -3.40 4.92 -12.42
N PRO A 66 -3.95 5.37 -13.54
CA PRO A 66 -4.03 6.80 -13.86
C PRO A 66 -5.18 7.47 -13.09
N VAL A 67 -5.18 7.36 -11.78
CA VAL A 67 -6.16 7.99 -10.90
C VAL A 67 -5.43 8.66 -9.74
N PRO A 68 -6.00 9.72 -9.14
CA PRO A 68 -5.37 10.38 -8.01
C PRO A 68 -5.24 9.44 -6.81
N ALA A 69 -4.16 9.60 -6.05
CA ALA A 69 -3.93 8.78 -4.85
C ALA A 69 -5.07 8.91 -3.84
N ASP A 70 -5.65 10.11 -3.70
CA ASP A 70 -6.73 10.36 -2.76
C ASP A 70 -8.06 9.71 -3.14
N SER A 71 -8.12 9.06 -4.31
CA SER A 71 -9.30 8.27 -4.69
C SER A 71 -9.63 7.20 -3.66
N ILE A 72 -8.63 6.68 -2.95
CA ILE A 72 -8.89 5.64 -1.94
C ILE A 72 -9.57 6.17 -0.67
N LEU A 73 -9.64 7.49 -0.50
CA LEU A 73 -10.35 8.10 0.63
C LEU A 73 -11.86 7.97 0.51
N ASP A 74 -12.35 7.83 -0.71
CA ASP A 74 -13.78 7.78 -0.99
C ASP A 74 -14.26 6.34 -0.98
N GLU A 75 -15.11 6.01 -0.01
CA GLU A 75 -15.67 4.66 0.13
C GLU A 75 -16.38 4.20 -1.13
N GLU A 76 -17.11 5.11 -1.77
CA GLU A 76 -17.85 4.78 -2.98
C GLU A 76 -16.92 4.48 -4.15
N LYS A 77 -15.83 5.22 -4.29
CA LYS A 77 -14.83 4.93 -5.31
C LYS A 77 -14.14 3.60 -5.07
N ARG A 78 -13.85 3.27 -3.81
CA ARG A 78 -13.29 1.96 -3.48
C ARG A 78 -14.25 0.84 -3.87
N ARG A 79 -15.54 1.02 -3.57
CA ARG A 79 -16.55 0.04 -3.94
C ARG A 79 -16.66 -0.12 -5.45
N MET A 80 -16.62 0.99 -6.20
CA MET A 80 -16.66 0.95 -7.65
C MET A 80 -15.46 0.22 -8.24
N MET A 81 -14.28 0.43 -7.68
CA MET A 81 -13.08 -0.30 -8.13
C MET A 81 -13.24 -1.79 -7.93
N LYS A 82 -13.81 -2.21 -6.80
CA LYS A 82 -14.05 -3.62 -6.51
C LYS A 82 -15.10 -4.20 -7.46
N GLU A 83 -16.23 -3.52 -7.60
CA GLU A 83 -17.37 -4.05 -8.35
C GLU A 83 -17.18 -4.01 -9.86
N GLU A 84 -16.64 -2.92 -10.37
CA GLU A 84 -16.53 -2.70 -11.81
C GLU A 84 -15.22 -3.23 -12.40
N LYS A 85 -14.13 -3.15 -11.64
CA LYS A 85 -12.80 -3.54 -12.12
C LYS A 85 -12.26 -4.76 -11.42
N ASN A 86 -13.04 -5.33 -10.50
CA ASN A 86 -12.64 -6.49 -9.70
C ASN A 86 -11.31 -6.26 -8.96
N ALA A 87 -11.04 -5.02 -8.61
CA ALA A 87 -9.79 -4.64 -7.95
C ALA A 87 -9.92 -4.82 -6.44
N LEU A 88 -9.06 -5.66 -5.88
CA LEU A 88 -8.98 -5.89 -4.44
C LEU A 88 -7.91 -5.02 -3.79
N VAL A 89 -6.94 -4.58 -4.58
CA VAL A 89 -5.83 -3.78 -4.10
C VAL A 89 -5.66 -2.52 -4.95
N PHE A 90 -5.07 -1.52 -4.33
CA PHE A 90 -4.63 -0.31 -5.01
C PHE A 90 -3.10 -0.28 -4.92
N THR A 91 -2.43 -0.17 -6.05
CA THR A 91 -0.98 -0.32 -6.13
C THR A 91 -0.28 1.04 -6.22
N PHE A 92 0.73 1.22 -5.37
CA PHE A 92 1.63 2.36 -5.42
C PHE A 92 3.00 1.89 -5.89
N ILE A 93 3.64 2.65 -6.77
CA ILE A 93 4.95 2.30 -7.32
C ILE A 93 5.93 3.47 -7.21
N ASP A 94 7.21 3.12 -7.19
CA ASP A 94 8.30 4.08 -7.34
C ASP A 94 8.59 4.22 -8.83
N THR A 95 8.40 5.42 -9.38
CA THR A 95 8.60 5.64 -10.81
C THR A 95 10.05 5.48 -11.25
N ALA A 96 10.99 5.69 -10.33
CA ALA A 96 12.41 5.49 -10.62
C ALA A 96 12.81 4.02 -10.57
N ASN A 97 12.04 3.19 -9.82
CA ASN A 97 12.30 1.76 -9.71
C ASN A 97 10.97 1.02 -9.58
N PRO A 98 10.34 0.64 -10.72
CA PRO A 98 9.00 0.03 -10.70
C PRO A 98 8.92 -1.32 -9.99
N TYR A 99 10.05 -1.94 -9.64
CA TYR A 99 10.04 -3.16 -8.85
C TYR A 99 9.70 -2.89 -7.38
N ARG A 100 9.78 -1.63 -6.96
CA ARG A 100 9.38 -1.21 -5.61
C ARG A 100 7.92 -0.83 -5.65
N GLN A 101 7.07 -1.67 -5.05
CA GLN A 101 5.63 -1.40 -5.03
C GLN A 101 5.00 -1.79 -3.71
N VAL A 102 3.93 -1.08 -3.39
CA VAL A 102 3.09 -1.34 -2.22
C VAL A 102 1.67 -1.57 -2.72
N ASP A 103 1.11 -2.72 -2.38
CA ASP A 103 -0.28 -3.06 -2.67
C ASP A 103 -1.07 -2.93 -1.39
N VAL A 104 -2.06 -2.04 -1.39
CA VAL A 104 -2.93 -1.85 -0.23
C VAL A 104 -4.32 -2.40 -0.53
N PHE A 105 -4.85 -3.24 0.37
CA PHE A 105 -6.20 -3.76 0.23
C PHE A 105 -7.21 -2.63 0.45
N ILE A 106 -8.17 -2.52 -0.46
CA ILE A 106 -9.17 -1.44 -0.45
C ILE A 106 -10.57 -1.94 -0.09
N THR A 107 -10.66 -3.16 0.41
CA THR A 107 -11.94 -3.75 0.82
C THR A 107 -11.90 -4.15 2.27
N ASP A 108 -13.08 -4.23 2.89
CA ASP A 108 -13.22 -4.67 4.28
C ASP A 108 -13.25 -6.19 4.42
N ASP A 109 -13.09 -6.91 3.32
CA ASP A 109 -13.11 -8.37 3.32
C ASP A 109 -11.92 -8.98 4.05
N ILE A 110 -10.86 -8.21 4.19
CA ILE A 110 -9.65 -8.63 4.89
C ILE A 110 -9.57 -7.87 6.20
N SER A 111 -9.62 -8.59 7.31
CA SER A 111 -9.49 -8.01 8.62
C SER A 111 -8.04 -7.64 8.88
N TYR A 112 -7.85 -6.41 9.26
CA TYR A 112 -6.53 -6.00 9.65
C TYR A 112 -6.34 -6.13 11.15
#